data_78be78920a365f40c240d8020b284260
#
_entry.id   78be78920a365f40c240d8020b284260
#
_cell.length_a   1.000
_cell.length_b   1.000
_cell.length_c   1.000
_cell.angle_alpha   90.00
_cell.angle_beta   90.00
_cell.angle_gamma   90.00
#
_symmetry.space_group_name_H-M   'P 1'
#
loop_
_entity.id
_entity.type
_entity.pdbx_description
1 polymer ?
#
loop_
_entity_poly.entity_id
_entity_poly.type
_entity_poly.pdbx_seq_one_letter_code
_entity_poly.pdbx_strand_id
1 'polypeptide(L)' 'MSFLRAEENVFNPNDIKAMSMALDDVCKALNLRDDDPAKKVMAVRIIDLAKTGERSPTRLRDRVLHETGMADRIGL' A
#
# COMPACT_ATOMS: atom_id res chain seq x y z
N MET A 1 -20.98 19.87 -6.46
CA MET A 1 -19.63 19.87 -6.08
C MET A 1 -18.96 18.54 -6.00
N SER A 2 -19.04 17.84 -7.05
CA SER A 2 -18.40 16.54 -7.07
C SER A 2 -16.88 16.63 -6.97
N PHE A 3 -16.33 17.74 -7.44
CA PHE A 3 -14.88 17.86 -7.33
C PHE A 3 -14.42 17.99 -5.89
N LEU A 4 -15.28 18.41 -5.00
CA LEU A 4 -14.91 18.42 -3.59
C LEU A 4 -14.70 17.02 -3.10
N ARG A 5 -15.47 16.12 -3.61
CA ARG A 5 -15.33 14.73 -3.22
C ARG A 5 -14.02 14.16 -3.68
N ALA A 6 -13.60 14.57 -4.87
CA ALA A 6 -12.31 14.15 -5.36
C ALA A 6 -11.20 14.64 -4.44
N GLU A 7 -11.38 15.83 -3.88
CA GLU A 7 -10.39 16.37 -2.97
C GLU A 7 -10.32 15.60 -1.68
N GLU A 8 -11.45 15.02 -1.28
CA GLU A 8 -11.46 14.21 -0.07
C GLU A 8 -10.61 12.97 -0.21
N ASN A 9 -10.35 12.55 -1.43
CA ASN A 9 -9.53 11.39 -1.70
C ASN A 9 -8.08 11.74 -1.91
N VAL A 10 -7.74 13.02 -1.83
CA VAL A 10 -6.37 13.46 -1.98
C VAL A 10 -5.64 13.22 -0.68
N PHE A 11 -4.49 12.59 -0.79
CA PHE A 11 -3.67 12.31 0.37
C PHE A 11 -2.71 13.47 0.59
N ASN A 12 -2.47 13.83 1.86
CA ASN A 12 -1.49 14.85 2.15
C ASN A 12 -0.08 14.26 1.99
N PRO A 13 0.97 15.11 1.99
CA PRO A 13 2.33 14.61 1.79
C PRO A 13 2.75 13.53 2.78
N ASN A 14 2.29 13.62 4.01
CA ASN A 14 2.62 12.60 5.00
C ASN A 14 1.98 11.27 4.67
N ASP A 15 0.76 11.31 4.18
CA ASP A 15 0.06 10.09 3.76
C ASP A 15 0.78 9.44 2.60
N ILE A 16 1.18 10.24 1.63
CA ILE A 16 1.88 9.73 0.45
C ILE A 16 3.21 9.10 0.87
N LYS A 17 3.89 9.74 1.80
CA LYS A 17 5.15 9.20 2.31
C LYS A 17 4.93 7.85 2.97
N ALA A 18 3.90 7.73 3.78
CA ALA A 18 3.58 6.48 4.45
C ALA A 18 3.26 5.38 3.45
N MET A 19 2.50 5.73 2.42
CA MET A 19 2.15 4.76 1.38
C MET A 19 3.37 4.34 0.59
N SER A 20 4.26 5.28 0.29
CA SER A 20 5.48 4.96 -0.43
C SER A 20 6.39 4.05 0.39
N MET A 21 6.48 4.30 1.68
CA MET A 21 7.27 3.44 2.55
C MET A 21 6.70 2.04 2.61
N ALA A 22 5.38 1.94 2.69
CA ALA A 22 4.73 0.64 2.73
C ALA A 22 4.97 -0.13 1.44
N LEU A 23 4.87 0.56 0.31
CA LEU A 23 5.11 -0.10 -0.97
C LEU A 23 6.54 -0.59 -1.07
N ASP A 24 7.49 0.25 -0.64
CA ASP A 24 8.88 -0.14 -0.67
C ASP A 24 9.12 -1.38 0.19
N ASP A 25 8.53 -1.41 1.37
CA ASP A 25 8.67 -2.55 2.27
C ASP A 25 8.04 -3.81 1.69
N VAL A 26 6.87 -3.67 1.07
CA VAL A 26 6.22 -4.81 0.42
C VAL A 26 7.09 -5.36 -0.70
N CYS A 27 7.63 -4.46 -1.51
CA CYS A 27 8.46 -4.89 -2.62
C CYS A 27 9.71 -5.61 -2.14
N LYS A 28 10.29 -5.14 -1.05
CA LYS A 28 11.45 -5.81 -0.47
C LYS A 28 11.08 -7.17 0.09
N ALA A 29 9.96 -7.26 0.77
CA ALA A 29 9.51 -8.52 1.35
C ALA A 29 9.22 -9.55 0.28
N LEU A 30 8.66 -9.12 -0.84
CA LEU A 30 8.33 -10.02 -1.94
C LEU A 30 9.45 -10.13 -2.97
N ASN A 31 10.53 -9.38 -2.77
CA ASN A 31 11.65 -9.38 -3.68
C ASN A 31 11.25 -8.95 -5.09
N LEU A 32 10.47 -7.90 -5.18
CA LEU A 32 9.99 -7.37 -6.44
C LEU A 32 10.98 -6.35 -6.99
N ARG A 33 11.09 -6.34 -8.31
CA ARG A 33 11.93 -5.36 -8.98
C ARG A 33 11.10 -4.13 -9.32
N ASP A 34 11.78 -3.04 -9.62
CA ASP A 34 11.09 -1.79 -9.93
C ASP A 34 10.17 -1.92 -11.13
N ASP A 35 10.55 -2.74 -12.09
CA ASP A 35 9.77 -2.92 -13.31
C ASP A 35 8.83 -4.12 -13.23
N ASP A 36 8.70 -4.73 -12.08
CA ASP A 36 7.84 -5.88 -11.91
C ASP A 36 6.38 -5.44 -11.96
N PRO A 37 5.56 -6.07 -12.81
CA PRO A 37 4.13 -5.70 -12.87
C PRO A 37 3.42 -5.88 -11.53
N ALA A 38 3.89 -6.79 -10.69
CA ALA A 38 3.29 -6.99 -9.38
C ALA A 38 3.44 -5.76 -8.50
N LYS A 39 4.46 -4.95 -8.72
CA LYS A 39 4.65 -3.73 -7.96
C LYS A 39 3.45 -2.79 -8.13
N LYS A 40 2.95 -2.67 -9.36
CA LYS A 40 1.80 -1.84 -9.63
C LYS A 40 0.57 -2.35 -8.89
N VAL A 41 0.40 -3.66 -8.86
CA VAL A 41 -0.74 -4.26 -8.16
C VAL A 41 -0.64 -3.96 -6.67
N MET A 42 0.54 -4.08 -6.10
CA MET A 42 0.73 -3.77 -4.69
C MET A 42 0.45 -2.30 -4.41
N ALA A 43 0.87 -1.42 -5.30
CA ALA A 43 0.62 0.01 -5.14
C ALA A 43 -0.88 0.29 -5.10
N VAL A 44 -1.64 -0.33 -5.99
CA VAL A 44 -3.09 -0.14 -6.02
C VAL A 44 -3.72 -0.61 -4.72
N ARG A 45 -3.28 -1.76 -4.22
CA ARG A 45 -3.82 -2.28 -2.97
C ARG A 45 -3.52 -1.34 -1.80
N ILE A 46 -2.32 -0.79 -1.77
CA ILE A 46 -1.95 0.15 -0.71
C ILE A 46 -2.82 1.39 -0.78
N ILE A 47 -3.05 1.89 -1.98
CA ILE A 47 -3.91 3.06 -2.15
C ILE A 47 -5.33 2.75 -1.67
N ASP A 48 -5.85 1.59 -2.02
CA ASP A 48 -7.19 1.20 -1.60
C ASP A 48 -7.30 1.14 -0.08
N LEU A 49 -6.30 0.58 0.57
CA LEU A 49 -6.31 0.50 2.03
C LEU A 49 -6.21 1.89 2.65
N ALA A 50 -5.39 2.74 2.07
CA ALA A 50 -5.25 4.10 2.57
C ALA A 50 -6.55 4.87 2.45
N LYS A 51 -7.32 4.61 1.40
CA LYS A 51 -8.62 5.26 1.22
C LYS A 51 -9.60 4.89 2.33
N THR A 52 -9.44 3.73 2.93
CA THR A 52 -10.31 3.31 4.03
C THR A 52 -9.88 3.90 5.35
N GLY A 53 -8.79 4.65 5.38
CA GLY A 53 -8.33 5.32 6.58
C GLY A 53 -7.04 4.78 7.16
N GLU A 54 -6.51 3.71 6.61
CA GLU A 54 -5.25 3.16 7.10
C GLU A 54 -4.09 4.03 6.64
N ARG A 55 -3.36 4.59 7.58
CA ARG A 55 -2.27 5.52 7.25
C ARG A 55 -0.93 5.09 7.82
N SER A 56 -0.88 4.00 8.56
CA SER A 56 0.37 3.50 9.12
C SER A 56 1.13 2.71 8.06
N PRO A 57 2.39 3.04 7.78
CA PRO A 57 3.18 2.28 6.80
C PRO A 57 3.27 0.81 7.18
N THR A 58 3.47 0.53 8.46
CA THR A 58 3.58 -0.85 8.92
C THR A 58 2.30 -1.62 8.69
N ARG A 59 1.17 -1.00 9.01
CA ARG A 59 -0.11 -1.68 8.83
C ARG A 59 -0.46 -1.86 7.37
N LEU A 60 -0.18 -0.85 6.55
CA LEU A 60 -0.41 -0.97 5.12
C LEU A 60 0.41 -2.13 4.57
N ARG A 61 1.67 -2.22 4.95
CA ARG A 61 2.52 -3.30 4.52
C ARG A 61 1.98 -4.65 4.98
N ASP A 62 1.63 -4.75 6.26
CA ASP A 62 1.18 -6.01 6.81
C ASP A 62 -0.09 -6.49 6.15
N ARG A 63 -1.03 -5.58 5.91
CA ARG A 63 -2.28 -5.97 5.30
C ARG A 63 -2.10 -6.43 3.86
N VAL A 64 -1.26 -5.73 3.11
CA VAL A 64 -1.01 -6.14 1.74
C VAL A 64 -0.32 -7.49 1.69
N LEU A 65 0.67 -7.69 2.55
CA LEU A 65 1.36 -8.98 2.60
C LEU A 65 0.41 -10.10 3.01
N HIS A 66 -0.48 -9.81 3.92
CA HIS A 66 -1.47 -10.79 4.35
C HIS A 66 -2.39 -11.16 3.19
N GLU A 67 -2.81 -10.17 2.41
CA GLU A 67 -3.70 -10.42 1.28
C GLU A 67 -3.02 -11.24 0.19
N THR A 68 -1.71 -11.13 0.09
CA THR A 68 -0.98 -11.93 -0.90
C THR A 68 -0.71 -13.35 -0.42
N GLY A 69 -1.01 -13.63 0.82
CA GLY A 69 -0.72 -14.92 1.41
C GLY A 69 0.70 -15.09 1.85
N MET A 70 1.53 -14.10 1.62
CA MET A 70 2.95 -14.20 1.94
C MET A 70 3.20 -14.24 3.44
N ALA A 71 2.46 -13.40 4.17
CA ALA A 71 2.60 -13.34 5.61
C ALA A 71 2.22 -14.67 6.26
N ASP A 72 1.19 -15.31 5.74
CA ASP A 72 0.74 -16.60 6.26
C ASP A 72 1.80 -17.65 6.08
N ARG A 73 2.44 -17.67 4.92
CA ARG A 73 3.49 -18.63 4.67
C ARG A 73 4.68 -18.41 5.57
N ILE A 74 5.03 -17.16 5.74
CA ILE A 74 6.16 -16.81 6.58
C ILE A 74 5.85 -17.16 8.02
N GLY A 75 4.61 -16.99 8.42
CA GLY A 75 4.18 -17.24 9.77
C GLY A 75 4.22 -18.71 10.17
N LEU A 76 4.31 -19.57 9.18
CA LEU A 76 4.41 -20.99 9.49
C LEU A 76 5.82 -21.35 9.89
#